data_5cb4d1a92a6e03c23a7a5bf7a58c5621
#
_entry.id   5cb4d1a92a6e03c23a7a5bf7a58c5621
#
_cell.length_a   1.000
_cell.length_b   1.000
_cell.length_c   1.000
_cell.angle_alpha   90.00
_cell.angle_beta   90.00
_cell.angle_gamma   90.00
#
_symmetry.space_group_name_H-M   'P 1'
#
loop_
_entity.id
_entity.type
_entity.pdbx_description
1 polymer ?
#
loop_
_entity_poly.entity_id
_entity_poly.type
_entity_poly.pdbx_seq_one_letter_code
_entity_poly.pdbx_strand_id
1 'polypeptide(L)'
;MKYLFYGNISLFILLLSLNVLADLSNYIYPYSKYPSHSNNGTVGLIQMPTARLMPEGSVAFNFSNVDPYQRGSIIGTPFNWFEASYQYTDVDNALYSLSPEFSGDQTYKDKSFDAKFLLLKESNYLPAVAFGARDLAGTGVFSAEYIVASKRFNNLDFTLGMGWGTFSDNGFKNPFRYIDCLLYTSPSPRDTG
;
A
#
# COMPACT_ATOMS: atom_id res chain seq x y z
N MET A 1 31.05 21.81 9.44
CA MET A 1 30.49 20.94 8.39
C MET A 1 31.08 19.50 8.36
N LYS A 2 32.37 19.28 8.60
CA LYS A 2 33.00 17.93 8.62
C LYS A 2 32.46 17.01 9.73
N TYR A 3 32.16 17.50 10.92
CA TYR A 3 31.68 16.68 12.06
C TYR A 3 30.25 16.14 11.92
N LEU A 4 29.36 16.83 11.17
CA LEU A 4 28.02 16.34 10.87
C LEU A 4 28.04 15.12 9.94
N PHE A 5 29.02 15.06 9.03
CA PHE A 5 29.14 13.96 8.08
C PHE A 5 29.60 12.65 8.76
N TYR A 6 30.52 12.76 9.72
CA TYR A 6 31.00 11.59 10.49
C TYR A 6 29.93 11.04 11.44
N GLY A 7 29.09 11.91 12.03
CA GLY A 7 27.99 11.48 12.90
C GLY A 7 26.96 10.63 12.14
N ASN A 8 26.63 11.01 10.91
CA ASN A 8 25.68 10.28 10.08
C ASN A 8 26.22 8.92 9.60
N ILE A 9 27.52 8.83 9.29
CA ILE A 9 28.17 7.56 8.92
C ILE A 9 28.23 6.62 10.11
N SER A 10 28.55 7.12 11.31
CA SER A 10 28.60 6.32 12.52
C SER A 10 27.21 5.77 12.90
N LEU A 11 26.14 6.55 12.75
CA LEU A 11 24.77 6.11 12.96
C LEU A 11 24.36 5.05 11.95
N PHE A 12 24.76 5.22 10.69
CA PHE A 12 24.47 4.25 9.62
C PHE A 12 25.20 2.92 9.85
N ILE A 13 26.44 2.94 10.31
CA ILE A 13 27.22 1.75 10.65
C ILE A 13 26.60 1.06 11.89
N LEU A 14 26.12 1.80 12.88
CA LEU A 14 25.45 1.25 14.07
C LEU A 14 24.15 0.53 13.68
N LEU A 15 23.38 1.08 12.73
CA LEU A 15 22.16 0.44 12.21
C LEU A 15 22.48 -0.84 11.41
N LEU A 16 23.63 -0.91 10.75
CA LEU A 16 24.08 -2.11 10.02
C LEU A 16 24.54 -3.24 10.98
N SER A 17 25.05 -2.91 12.15
CA SER A 17 25.55 -3.92 13.11
C SER A 17 24.44 -4.65 13.88
N LEU A 18 23.22 -4.15 13.88
CA LEU A 18 22.07 -4.79 14.52
C LEU A 18 21.57 -6.06 13.82
N ASN A 19 22.09 -6.37 12.63
CA ASN A 19 21.61 -7.50 11.81
C ASN A 19 22.10 -8.87 12.31
N VAL A 20 23.13 -8.94 13.17
CA VAL A 20 23.69 -10.21 13.66
C VAL A 20 22.75 -10.92 14.64
N LEU A 21 21.86 -10.19 15.30
CA LEU A 21 20.90 -10.76 16.26
C LEU A 21 19.59 -11.21 15.62
N ALA A 22 19.36 -10.88 14.32
CA ALA A 22 18.10 -11.17 13.65
C ALA A 22 17.88 -12.66 13.33
N ASP A 23 18.94 -13.45 13.27
CA ASP A 23 18.87 -14.84 12.82
C ASP A 23 18.35 -15.79 13.91
N LEU A 24 18.55 -15.47 15.18
CA LEU A 24 18.06 -16.28 16.31
C LEU A 24 16.55 -16.13 16.56
N SER A 25 15.97 -15.00 16.18
CA SER A 25 14.55 -14.71 16.44
C SER A 25 13.58 -15.54 15.60
N ASN A 26 13.99 -15.94 14.39
CA ASN A 26 13.20 -16.81 13.53
C ASN A 26 12.99 -18.21 14.15
N TYR A 27 13.84 -18.61 15.08
CA TYR A 27 13.77 -19.89 15.79
C TYR A 27 12.85 -19.84 17.01
N ILE A 28 12.80 -18.70 17.70
CA ILE A 28 12.05 -18.54 18.95
C ILE A 28 10.64 -17.99 18.71
N TYR A 29 10.49 -17.14 17.71
CA TYR A 29 9.23 -16.49 17.38
C TYR A 29 8.94 -16.61 15.86
N PRO A 30 8.41 -17.74 15.40
CA PRO A 30 8.03 -17.87 14.02
C PRO A 30 6.94 -16.81 13.71
N TYR A 31 7.26 -15.90 12.83
CA TYR A 31 6.28 -14.90 12.42
C TYR A 31 5.17 -15.53 11.58
N SER A 32 4.02 -14.89 11.58
CA SER A 32 2.91 -15.33 10.76
C SER A 32 3.34 -15.46 9.30
N LYS A 33 3.08 -16.62 8.71
CA LYS A 33 3.25 -16.86 7.29
C LYS A 33 2.36 -15.93 6.45
N TYR A 34 1.26 -15.50 7.04
CA TYR A 34 0.27 -14.64 6.42
C TYR A 34 0.33 -13.25 7.05
N PRO A 35 0.82 -12.24 6.32
CA PRO A 35 0.80 -10.87 6.79
C PRO A 35 -0.63 -10.33 6.89
N SER A 36 -0.81 -9.24 7.63
CA SER A 36 -2.10 -8.55 7.73
C SER A 36 -2.48 -7.85 6.43
N HIS A 37 -3.76 -7.65 6.24
CA HIS A 37 -4.30 -6.82 5.15
C HIS A 37 -4.66 -5.43 5.68
N SER A 38 -4.49 -4.44 4.83
CA SER A 38 -4.93 -3.07 5.11
C SER A 38 -6.44 -2.95 4.91
N ASN A 39 -7.02 -1.84 5.35
CA ASN A 39 -8.44 -1.54 5.10
C ASN A 39 -8.75 -1.38 3.59
N ASN A 40 -7.71 -1.26 2.77
CA ASN A 40 -7.81 -1.16 1.33
C ASN A 40 -7.57 -2.50 0.62
N GLY A 41 -7.54 -3.61 1.36
CA GLY A 41 -7.47 -4.97 0.82
C GLY A 41 -6.07 -5.52 0.63
N THR A 42 -5.14 -4.76 0.07
CA THR A 42 -3.75 -5.21 -0.15
C THR A 42 -3.02 -5.48 1.17
N VAL A 43 -1.98 -6.31 1.13
CA VAL A 43 -1.15 -6.55 2.32
C VAL A 43 -0.56 -5.25 2.85
N GLY A 44 -0.82 -4.97 4.13
CA GLY A 44 -0.46 -3.72 4.78
C GLY A 44 -0.88 -3.62 6.24
N LEU A 45 -0.77 -2.42 6.81
CA LEU A 45 -1.12 -2.08 8.19
C LEU A 45 -2.18 -0.98 8.18
N ILE A 46 -3.36 -1.25 8.72
CA ILE A 46 -4.48 -0.29 8.79
C ILE A 46 -4.76 0.33 7.41
N GLN A 47 -4.19 1.49 7.10
CA GLN A 47 -4.33 2.18 5.80
C GLN A 47 -3.03 2.24 5.00
N MET A 48 -1.92 1.80 5.58
CA MET A 48 -0.59 1.90 5.00
C MET A 48 -0.18 0.60 4.30
N PRO A 49 0.27 0.64 3.05
CA PRO A 49 0.85 -0.52 2.38
C PRO A 49 2.19 -0.90 3.01
N THR A 50 2.56 -2.17 2.90
CA THR A 50 3.89 -2.67 3.25
C THR A 50 4.53 -3.35 2.04
N ALA A 51 5.85 -3.59 2.08
CA ALA A 51 6.54 -4.38 1.05
C ALA A 51 6.35 -5.90 1.24
N ARG A 52 5.41 -6.30 2.10
CA ARG A 52 5.08 -7.71 2.33
C ARG A 52 4.04 -8.17 1.30
N LEU A 53 4.11 -9.47 0.97
CA LEU A 53 3.16 -10.17 0.12
C LEU A 53 2.68 -11.43 0.85
N MET A 54 1.50 -11.91 0.49
CA MET A 54 1.10 -13.26 0.88
C MET A 54 1.98 -14.31 0.18
N PRO A 55 1.97 -15.55 0.67
CA PRO A 55 2.61 -16.67 -0.05
C PRO A 55 2.07 -16.79 -1.48
N GLU A 56 2.95 -17.20 -2.39
CA GLU A 56 2.58 -17.49 -3.79
C GLU A 56 1.42 -18.49 -3.86
N GLY A 57 0.49 -18.26 -4.79
CA GLY A 57 -0.71 -19.07 -4.98
C GLY A 57 -1.82 -18.80 -3.95
N SER A 58 -1.64 -17.83 -3.04
CA SER A 58 -2.67 -17.51 -2.03
C SER A 58 -3.76 -16.60 -2.59
N VAL A 59 -4.97 -16.84 -2.07
CA VAL A 59 -6.12 -15.92 -2.25
C VAL A 59 -6.68 -15.61 -0.88
N ALA A 60 -7.04 -14.35 -0.65
CA ALA A 60 -7.67 -13.88 0.57
C ALA A 60 -8.90 -13.03 0.27
N PHE A 61 -9.80 -13.01 1.24
CA PHE A 61 -10.94 -12.11 1.27
C PHE A 61 -10.76 -11.18 2.47
N ASN A 62 -10.94 -9.89 2.25
CA ASN A 62 -10.88 -8.89 3.30
C ASN A 62 -12.17 -8.08 3.31
N PHE A 63 -12.66 -7.81 4.50
CA PHE A 63 -13.76 -6.90 4.72
C PHE A 63 -13.35 -5.89 5.78
N SER A 64 -13.55 -4.61 5.48
CA SER A 64 -13.30 -3.52 6.42
C SER A 64 -14.48 -2.57 6.45
N ASN A 65 -14.82 -2.12 7.67
CA ASN A 65 -15.83 -1.10 7.90
C ASN A 65 -15.20 0.00 8.76
N VAL A 66 -14.88 1.12 8.11
CA VAL A 66 -14.28 2.31 8.74
C VAL A 66 -15.00 3.51 8.17
N ASP A 67 -15.88 4.07 8.98
CA ASP A 67 -16.75 5.20 8.59
C ASP A 67 -15.96 6.30 7.83
N PRO A 68 -16.46 6.78 6.69
CA PRO A 68 -17.71 6.43 6.00
C PRO A 68 -17.58 5.28 4.97
N TYR A 69 -16.54 4.45 5.02
CA TYR A 69 -16.21 3.47 4.00
C TYR A 69 -16.48 2.04 4.47
N GLN A 70 -17.28 1.31 3.69
CA GLN A 70 -17.39 -0.14 3.78
C GLN A 70 -16.71 -0.78 2.56
N ARG A 71 -15.72 -1.65 2.79
CA ARG A 71 -14.92 -2.22 1.72
C ARG A 71 -14.89 -3.73 1.79
N GLY A 72 -15.14 -4.36 0.63
CA GLY A 72 -14.93 -5.78 0.41
C GLY A 72 -13.86 -5.98 -0.66
N SER A 73 -12.86 -6.82 -0.39
CA SER A 73 -11.76 -7.03 -1.31
C SER A 73 -11.44 -8.51 -1.50
N ILE A 74 -11.04 -8.86 -2.72
CA ILE A 74 -10.45 -10.16 -3.06
C ILE A 74 -9.01 -9.91 -3.46
N ILE A 75 -8.07 -10.57 -2.79
CA ILE A 75 -6.64 -10.36 -2.97
C ILE A 75 -6.02 -11.67 -3.44
N GLY A 76 -5.22 -11.63 -4.50
CA GLY A 76 -4.48 -12.76 -5.02
C GLY A 76 -2.99 -12.47 -5.14
N THR A 77 -2.15 -13.44 -4.77
CA THR A 77 -0.71 -13.42 -4.96
C THR A 77 -0.30 -14.55 -5.91
N PRO A 78 -0.54 -14.41 -7.23
CA PRO A 78 -0.26 -15.49 -8.18
C PRO A 78 1.23 -15.81 -8.28
N PHE A 79 2.10 -14.84 -8.02
CA PHE A 79 3.55 -14.98 -8.06
C PHE A 79 4.17 -14.37 -6.80
N ASN A 80 5.33 -14.85 -6.40
CA ASN A 80 6.04 -14.38 -5.21
C ASN A 80 6.57 -12.93 -5.28
N TRP A 81 6.32 -12.25 -6.39
CA TRP A 81 6.69 -10.85 -6.64
C TRP A 81 5.51 -9.97 -7.02
N PHE A 82 4.29 -10.54 -7.14
CA PHE A 82 3.12 -9.80 -7.61
C PHE A 82 1.88 -10.11 -6.77
N GLU A 83 1.19 -9.07 -6.33
CA GLU A 83 -0.10 -9.11 -5.65
C GLU A 83 -1.07 -8.21 -6.41
N ALA A 84 -2.27 -8.69 -6.63
CA ALA A 84 -3.38 -7.93 -7.19
C ALA A 84 -4.59 -8.02 -6.28
N SER A 85 -5.38 -6.97 -6.24
CA SER A 85 -6.68 -7.00 -5.56
C SER A 85 -7.77 -6.35 -6.39
N TYR A 86 -8.98 -6.87 -6.21
CA TYR A 86 -10.21 -6.22 -6.61
C TYR A 86 -10.93 -5.75 -5.36
N GLN A 87 -11.36 -4.49 -5.35
CA GLN A 87 -12.05 -3.90 -4.23
C GLN A 87 -13.39 -3.31 -4.66
N TYR A 88 -14.37 -3.49 -3.82
CA TYR A 88 -15.67 -2.83 -3.89
C TYR A 88 -15.82 -1.95 -2.64
N THR A 89 -16.05 -0.66 -2.84
CA THR A 89 -16.21 0.34 -1.78
C THR A 89 -17.60 0.93 -1.82
N ASP A 90 -18.27 0.94 -0.68
CA ASP A 90 -19.48 1.71 -0.42
C ASP A 90 -19.12 2.93 0.43
N VAL A 91 -19.61 4.10 0.05
CA VAL A 91 -19.33 5.38 0.71
C VAL A 91 -20.62 5.93 1.31
N ASP A 92 -20.83 5.67 2.59
CA ASP A 92 -22.13 5.91 3.27
C ASP A 92 -22.55 7.38 3.33
N ASN A 93 -21.58 8.32 3.29
CA ASN A 93 -21.85 9.76 3.37
C ASN A 93 -21.92 10.46 2.00
N ALA A 94 -21.91 9.73 0.91
CA ALA A 94 -21.99 10.26 -0.44
C ALA A 94 -23.15 9.61 -1.20
N LEU A 95 -23.96 10.40 -1.88
CA LEU A 95 -25.01 9.89 -2.76
C LEU A 95 -24.44 9.48 -4.11
N TYR A 96 -24.98 8.43 -4.69
CA TYR A 96 -24.62 7.98 -6.04
C TYR A 96 -24.94 9.03 -7.11
N SER A 97 -26.06 9.73 -6.95
CA SER A 97 -26.49 10.81 -7.85
C SER A 97 -27.17 11.91 -7.05
N LEU A 98 -27.06 13.14 -7.54
CA LEU A 98 -27.80 14.29 -7.00
C LEU A 98 -29.27 14.31 -7.46
N SER A 99 -29.67 13.41 -8.37
CA SER A 99 -31.04 13.27 -8.85
C SER A 99 -31.75 12.12 -8.11
N PRO A 100 -32.65 12.40 -7.17
CA PRO A 100 -33.38 11.36 -6.42
C PRO A 100 -34.27 10.48 -7.32
N GLU A 101 -34.74 11.01 -8.44
CA GLU A 101 -35.56 10.26 -9.41
C GLU A 101 -34.74 9.16 -10.11
N PHE A 102 -33.41 9.30 -10.18
CA PHE A 102 -32.53 8.33 -10.84
C PHE A 102 -32.03 7.26 -9.87
N SER A 103 -31.57 7.64 -8.70
CA SER A 103 -30.88 6.72 -7.77
C SER A 103 -31.52 6.61 -6.39
N GLY A 104 -32.55 7.42 -6.08
CA GLY A 104 -33.11 7.49 -4.73
C GLY A 104 -32.02 7.87 -3.72
N ASP A 105 -32.04 7.20 -2.58
CA ASP A 105 -31.08 7.39 -1.48
C ASP A 105 -29.85 6.46 -1.57
N GLN A 106 -29.54 5.93 -2.77
CA GLN A 106 -28.42 5.01 -2.95
C GLN A 106 -27.10 5.70 -2.67
N THR A 107 -26.26 5.08 -1.85
CA THR A 107 -24.90 5.52 -1.53
C THR A 107 -23.97 5.34 -2.72
N TYR A 108 -22.88 6.11 -2.73
CA TYR A 108 -21.87 6.03 -3.78
C TYR A 108 -21.11 4.71 -3.72
N LYS A 109 -20.99 4.04 -4.87
CA LYS A 109 -20.33 2.74 -5.02
C LYS A 109 -19.11 2.89 -5.91
N ASP A 110 -17.97 2.42 -5.44
CA ASP A 110 -16.73 2.40 -6.19
C ASP A 110 -16.22 0.97 -6.41
N LYS A 111 -15.55 0.76 -7.54
CA LYS A 111 -14.90 -0.50 -7.91
C LYS A 111 -13.50 -0.19 -8.37
N SER A 112 -12.52 -0.84 -7.78
CA SER A 112 -11.12 -0.59 -8.09
C SER A 112 -10.31 -1.88 -8.22
N PHE A 113 -9.21 -1.78 -8.99
CA PHE A 113 -8.17 -2.78 -9.05
C PHE A 113 -6.86 -2.18 -8.57
N ASP A 114 -6.18 -2.91 -7.70
CA ASP A 114 -4.87 -2.52 -7.20
C ASP A 114 -3.84 -3.56 -7.65
N ALA A 115 -2.62 -3.11 -7.83
CA ALA A 115 -1.48 -3.96 -8.13
C ALA A 115 -0.27 -3.58 -7.27
N LYS A 116 0.46 -4.58 -6.78
CA LYS A 116 1.70 -4.37 -6.04
C LYS A 116 2.77 -5.33 -6.53
N PHE A 117 3.96 -4.80 -6.77
CA PHE A 117 5.13 -5.49 -7.31
C PHE A 117 6.25 -5.46 -6.28
N LEU A 118 6.74 -6.60 -5.87
CA LEU A 118 7.94 -6.73 -5.06
C LEU A 118 9.17 -6.60 -5.95
N LEU A 119 9.88 -5.49 -5.80
CA LEU A 119 11.07 -5.17 -6.59
C LEU A 119 12.34 -5.80 -6.00
N LEU A 120 12.42 -5.84 -4.66
CA LEU A 120 13.54 -6.45 -3.94
C LEU A 120 12.98 -7.29 -2.79
N LYS A 121 13.49 -8.51 -2.67
CA LYS A 121 13.20 -9.38 -1.51
C LYS A 121 14.07 -8.95 -0.33
N GLU A 122 13.52 -9.07 0.87
CA GLU A 122 14.29 -8.86 2.08
C GLU A 122 15.45 -9.85 2.18
N SER A 123 16.60 -9.36 2.58
CA SER A 123 17.79 -10.15 2.90
C SER A 123 18.33 -9.71 4.26
N ASN A 124 19.42 -10.31 4.73
CA ASN A 124 20.05 -9.91 5.99
C ASN A 124 20.39 -8.41 6.04
N TYR A 125 20.79 -7.82 4.91
CA TYR A 125 21.26 -6.43 4.84
C TYR A 125 20.28 -5.48 4.16
N LEU A 126 19.45 -5.98 3.24
CA LEU A 126 18.55 -5.15 2.42
C LEU A 126 17.10 -5.31 2.87
N PRO A 127 16.31 -4.22 2.89
CA PRO A 127 14.88 -4.31 3.09
C PRO A 127 14.19 -4.95 1.88
N ALA A 128 13.01 -5.49 2.08
CA ALA A 128 12.08 -5.69 0.98
C ALA A 128 11.66 -4.34 0.42
N VAL A 129 11.57 -4.19 -0.90
CA VAL A 129 11.07 -2.98 -1.56
C VAL A 129 9.96 -3.37 -2.50
N ALA A 130 8.84 -2.68 -2.41
CA ALA A 130 7.70 -2.85 -3.31
C ALA A 130 7.25 -1.51 -3.89
N PHE A 131 6.77 -1.57 -5.12
CA PHE A 131 6.01 -0.53 -5.78
C PHE A 131 4.56 -0.99 -5.90
N GLY A 132 3.61 -0.09 -5.70
CA GLY A 132 2.20 -0.39 -5.91
C GLY A 132 1.44 0.79 -6.46
N ALA A 133 0.35 0.46 -7.12
CA ALA A 133 -0.62 1.43 -7.60
C ALA A 133 -2.03 0.95 -7.23
N ARG A 134 -2.83 1.87 -6.75
CA ARG A 134 -4.21 1.66 -6.32
C ARG A 134 -5.15 2.29 -7.32
N ASP A 135 -6.31 1.67 -7.46
CA ASP A 135 -7.38 2.14 -8.34
C ASP A 135 -6.91 2.34 -9.80
N LEU A 136 -6.13 1.34 -10.30
CA LEU A 136 -5.58 1.34 -11.66
C LEU A 136 -6.65 1.27 -12.75
N ALA A 137 -7.74 0.57 -12.47
CA ALA A 137 -8.86 0.41 -13.39
C ALA A 137 -10.16 0.51 -12.58
N GLY A 138 -10.57 1.72 -12.31
CA GLY A 138 -11.76 2.05 -11.53
C GLY A 138 -12.22 3.46 -11.84
N THR A 139 -12.75 4.15 -10.83
CA THR A 139 -13.22 5.53 -10.98
C THR A 139 -12.11 6.57 -10.82
N GLY A 140 -10.95 6.17 -10.32
CA GLY A 140 -9.83 7.06 -10.00
C GLY A 140 -10.00 7.84 -8.69
N VAL A 141 -11.12 7.68 -7.98
CA VAL A 141 -11.41 8.42 -6.74
C VAL A 141 -10.41 8.09 -5.62
N PHE A 142 -9.94 6.84 -5.58
CA PHE A 142 -8.98 6.36 -4.57
C PHE A 142 -7.59 6.11 -5.14
N SER A 143 -7.30 6.69 -6.30
CA SER A 143 -6.05 6.45 -6.99
C SER A 143 -4.84 6.91 -6.20
N ALA A 144 -3.82 6.08 -6.19
CA ALA A 144 -2.55 6.36 -5.52
C ALA A 144 -1.44 5.45 -6.05
N GLU A 145 -0.25 5.98 -6.12
CA GLU A 145 0.99 5.22 -6.33
C GLU A 145 1.87 5.33 -5.09
N TYR A 146 2.66 4.29 -4.84
CA TYR A 146 3.55 4.26 -3.69
C TYR A 146 4.78 3.39 -3.92
N ILE A 147 5.84 3.74 -3.21
CA ILE A 147 7.02 2.90 -3.03
C ILE A 147 7.20 2.71 -1.53
N VAL A 148 7.37 1.46 -1.09
CA VAL A 148 7.55 1.11 0.31
C VAL A 148 8.73 0.17 0.49
N ALA A 149 9.43 0.35 1.60
CA ALA A 149 10.49 -0.54 2.06
C ALA A 149 10.11 -1.11 3.42
N SER A 150 10.22 -2.43 3.59
CA SER A 150 9.94 -3.11 4.86
C SER A 150 11.13 -3.92 5.30
N LYS A 151 11.51 -3.77 6.57
CA LYS A 151 12.64 -4.47 7.16
C LYS A 151 12.28 -5.01 8.54
N ARG A 152 12.52 -6.29 8.73
CA ARG A 152 12.31 -6.95 10.02
C ARG A 152 13.60 -6.99 10.82
N PHE A 153 13.45 -6.61 12.09
CA PHE A 153 14.49 -6.77 13.13
C PHE A 153 13.87 -7.51 14.30
N ASN A 154 14.21 -8.77 14.46
CA ASN A 154 13.60 -9.64 15.48
C ASN A 154 12.06 -9.64 15.37
N ASN A 155 11.38 -9.16 16.38
CA ASN A 155 9.92 -9.10 16.48
C ASN A 155 9.32 -7.79 15.94
N LEU A 156 10.16 -6.86 15.51
CA LEU A 156 9.73 -5.58 14.97
C LEU A 156 9.84 -5.60 13.44
N ASP A 157 8.77 -5.20 12.77
CA ASP A 157 8.73 -5.05 11.33
C ASP A 157 8.50 -3.58 10.99
N PHE A 158 9.53 -2.93 10.49
CA PHE A 158 9.50 -1.51 10.14
C PHE A 158 9.14 -1.36 8.67
N THR A 159 8.25 -0.43 8.40
CA THR A 159 7.91 -0.02 7.03
C THR A 159 8.05 1.48 6.90
N LEU A 160 8.76 1.90 5.86
CA LEU A 160 8.87 3.29 5.43
C LEU A 160 8.48 3.37 3.97
N GLY A 161 7.71 4.40 3.61
CA GLY A 161 7.26 4.55 2.24
C GLY A 161 7.04 6.00 1.85
N MET A 162 6.88 6.19 0.55
CA MET A 162 6.48 7.43 -0.08
C MET A 162 5.33 7.12 -1.03
N GLY A 163 4.31 7.98 -1.04
CA GLY A 163 3.13 7.79 -1.88
C GLY A 163 2.62 9.10 -2.45
N TRP A 164 1.86 8.99 -3.49
CA TRP A 164 1.22 10.06 -4.23
C TRP A 164 -0.27 9.78 -4.38
N GLY A 165 -1.01 10.68 -5.00
CA GLY A 165 -2.46 10.58 -5.11
C GLY A 165 -3.13 10.71 -3.75
N THR A 166 -3.99 9.79 -3.36
CA THR A 166 -4.70 9.81 -2.07
C THR A 166 -3.79 9.64 -0.84
N PHE A 167 -2.50 9.31 -1.03
CA PHE A 167 -1.51 9.28 0.06
C PHE A 167 -0.84 10.63 0.33
N SER A 168 -0.97 11.62 -0.57
CA SER A 168 -0.28 12.90 -0.44
C SER A 168 -1.20 14.04 -0.83
N ASP A 169 -1.28 15.03 0.05
CA ASP A 169 -1.98 16.28 -0.22
C ASP A 169 -0.95 17.37 -0.58
N ASN A 170 -0.69 17.55 -1.88
CA ASN A 170 0.16 18.62 -2.44
C ASN A 170 1.66 18.61 -2.08
N GLY A 171 2.25 17.49 -1.70
CA GLY A 171 3.66 17.44 -1.32
C GLY A 171 4.63 17.48 -2.52
N PHE A 172 5.08 16.32 -2.95
CA PHE A 172 6.00 16.16 -4.07
C PHE A 172 5.25 15.86 -5.35
N LYS A 173 5.72 16.43 -6.49
CA LYS A 173 5.14 16.11 -7.79
C LYS A 173 5.26 14.60 -8.05
N ASN A 174 4.14 14.01 -8.48
CA ASN A 174 4.10 12.60 -8.82
C ASN A 174 5.08 12.31 -10.00
N PRO A 175 6.12 11.50 -9.82
CA PRO A 175 7.06 11.17 -10.90
C PRO A 175 6.41 10.30 -11.98
N PHE A 176 5.30 9.61 -11.65
CA PHE A 176 4.58 8.71 -12.54
C PHE A 176 3.48 9.42 -13.34
N ARG A 177 3.25 10.74 -13.14
CA ARG A 177 2.20 11.53 -13.84
C ARG A 177 2.26 11.44 -15.37
N TYR A 178 3.41 11.10 -15.94
CA TYR A 178 3.55 10.88 -17.37
C TYR A 178 3.00 9.51 -17.81
N ILE A 179 2.85 8.58 -16.88
CA ILE A 179 2.25 7.26 -17.08
C ILE A 179 0.74 7.34 -16.83
N ASP A 180 0.29 8.29 -16.01
CA ASP A 180 -1.12 8.55 -15.68
C ASP A 180 -1.98 8.73 -16.93
N CYS A 181 -1.43 9.32 -17.98
CA CYS A 181 -2.14 9.49 -19.27
C CYS A 181 -2.61 8.17 -19.92
N LEU A 182 -2.04 7.03 -19.47
CA LEU A 182 -2.44 5.70 -19.94
C LEU A 182 -3.34 4.95 -18.95
N LEU A 183 -3.34 5.35 -17.66
CA LEU A 183 -4.05 4.64 -16.62
C LEU A 183 -5.32 5.36 -16.13
N TYR A 184 -5.36 6.69 -16.26
CA TYR A 184 -6.49 7.50 -15.79
C TYR A 184 -7.23 8.13 -16.98
N THR A 185 -8.41 7.62 -17.26
CA THR A 185 -9.29 8.16 -18.34
C THR A 185 -10.22 9.27 -17.86
N SER A 186 -10.19 9.63 -16.58
CA SER A 186 -11.01 10.70 -16.01
C SER A 186 -10.16 11.62 -15.12
N PRO A 187 -10.29 12.96 -15.26
CA PRO A 187 -9.69 13.89 -14.31
C PRO A 187 -10.33 13.68 -12.94
N SER A 188 -9.51 13.63 -11.90
CA SER A 188 -10.01 13.63 -10.53
C SER A 188 -10.87 14.87 -10.29
N PRO A 189 -12.01 14.77 -9.58
CA PRO A 189 -12.82 15.93 -9.21
C PRO A 189 -12.05 17.02 -8.45
N ARG A 190 -10.83 16.76 -7.98
CA ARG A 190 -9.96 17.72 -7.30
C ARG A 190 -9.11 18.58 -8.23
N ASP A 191 -9.01 18.23 -9.52
CA ASP A 191 -8.22 19.00 -10.50
C ASP A 191 -9.02 20.14 -11.17
N THR A 192 -10.27 20.34 -10.79
CA THR A 192 -11.17 21.37 -11.31
C THR A 192 -11.36 22.56 -10.36
N GLY A 193 -10.43 22.78 -9.42
CA GLY A 193 -10.40 23.92 -8.52
C GLY A 193 -9.40 24.99 -8.92
#